data_53d012473f345039b939905425b4bf3f
#
_entry.id   53d012473f345039b939905425b4bf3f
#
_cell.length_a   1.000
_cell.length_b   1.000
_cell.length_c   1.000
_cell.angle_alpha   90.00
_cell.angle_beta   90.00
_cell.angle_gamma   90.00
#
_symmetry.space_group_name_H-M   'P 1'
#
loop_
_entity.id
_entity.type
_entity.pdbx_description
1 polymer ?
#
loop_
_entity_poly.entity_id
_entity_poly.type
_entity_poly.pdbx_seq_one_letter_code
_entity_poly.pdbx_strand_id
1 'polypeptide(L)'
;IYNNPEYRQIPDKEKVVSENEKPRLIITEHMDECVEREEAKIAGEVLKLYITNRERFKKINAEDLFRKVENLTDEDGNKLYTMRRKYSVVDVMTASEEENPEALFRFMWILDKILQCYEQKNYGAVIQILRNRDGGKDKFFKTSALDIKIHEDKKKLKETLENINEIYTGNQKKSVLDLLNFLRVKRIIDPMLFSEDMYQDIVSVDVLEFLNLFRAIDAKIISTQHGVKGEGHNNVFFIAEDNSYLNVDMYGFFEMLTKIPVEFQSFQDFYYDYKKKIENLYCVVGKNFLESAQVYKECFPKIKPHIDEINNQLQDNDYYKYIYQDSYKVIEKKGAVLKYMQEFSKTSKIQNILLAYKLFYVGCSRAKKTLTVFVSENQIAHYKEDFRTTFKELGFDISEE
;
A
#
# COMPACT_ATOMS: atom_id res chain seq x y z
N ILE A 1 -12.77 -20.75 -3.14
CA ILE A 1 -13.04 -19.41 -2.63
C ILE A 1 -14.28 -18.81 -3.30
N TYR A 2 -14.46 -18.94 -4.61
CA TYR A 2 -15.69 -18.60 -5.29
C TYR A 2 -16.33 -19.88 -5.83
N ASN A 3 -17.42 -20.32 -5.18
CA ASN A 3 -18.21 -21.45 -5.69
C ASN A 3 -19.14 -21.05 -6.86
N ASN A 4 -19.18 -19.76 -7.20
CA ASN A 4 -19.96 -19.27 -8.32
C ASN A 4 -19.18 -19.42 -9.63
N PRO A 5 -19.65 -20.22 -10.61
CA PRO A 5 -18.97 -20.42 -11.89
C PRO A 5 -18.76 -19.13 -12.69
N GLU A 6 -19.62 -18.11 -12.52
CA GLU A 6 -19.51 -16.82 -13.21
C GLU A 6 -18.28 -15.98 -12.75
N TYR A 7 -17.77 -16.22 -11.53
CA TYR A 7 -16.58 -15.56 -10.99
C TYR A 7 -15.34 -16.45 -11.05
N ARG A 8 -15.44 -17.62 -11.64
CA ARG A 8 -14.30 -18.52 -11.79
C ARG A 8 -13.31 -17.91 -12.76
N GLN A 9 -12.11 -17.57 -12.29
CA GLN A 9 -11.02 -17.23 -13.20
C GLN A 9 -10.70 -18.45 -14.05
N ILE A 10 -10.92 -18.34 -15.36
CA ILE A 10 -10.50 -19.36 -16.31
C ILE A 10 -9.01 -19.12 -16.55
N PRO A 11 -8.12 -20.07 -16.19
CA PRO A 11 -6.71 -19.94 -16.50
C PRO A 11 -6.55 -19.78 -18.02
N ASP A 12 -5.70 -18.87 -18.44
CA ASP A 12 -5.31 -18.77 -19.84
C ASP A 12 -4.64 -20.10 -20.22
N LYS A 13 -5.28 -20.87 -21.11
CA LYS A 13 -4.86 -22.24 -21.46
C LYS A 13 -3.41 -22.31 -21.96
N GLU A 14 -2.87 -21.21 -22.48
CA GLU A 14 -1.50 -21.13 -22.98
C GLU A 14 -0.46 -20.86 -21.86
N LYS A 15 -0.90 -20.60 -20.63
CA LYS A 15 -0.03 -20.13 -19.54
C LYS A 15 -0.07 -21.00 -18.27
N VAL A 16 -0.75 -22.13 -18.29
CA VAL A 16 -0.71 -23.11 -17.19
C VAL A 16 0.63 -23.84 -17.26
N VAL A 17 1.60 -23.37 -16.51
CA VAL A 17 2.93 -24.01 -16.41
C VAL A 17 2.97 -24.80 -15.11
N SER A 18 2.91 -26.13 -15.26
CA SER A 18 2.97 -27.16 -14.23
C SER A 18 1.81 -27.24 -13.21
N GLU A 19 1.12 -28.37 -13.24
CA GLU A 19 0.03 -28.73 -12.30
C GLU A 19 0.51 -29.11 -10.88
N ASN A 20 1.80 -28.94 -10.53
CA ASN A 20 2.39 -29.65 -9.39
C ASN A 20 3.01 -28.78 -8.29
N GLU A 21 3.06 -27.46 -8.42
CA GLU A 21 3.57 -26.64 -7.31
C GLU A 21 2.44 -26.16 -6.41
N LYS A 22 2.39 -26.71 -5.19
CA LYS A 22 1.46 -26.24 -4.16
C LYS A 22 1.83 -24.84 -3.72
N PRO A 23 0.84 -23.99 -3.42
CA PRO A 23 1.12 -22.70 -2.80
C PRO A 23 1.80 -22.92 -1.45
N ARG A 24 2.83 -22.12 -1.16
CA ARG A 24 3.58 -22.20 0.09
C ARG A 24 3.04 -21.16 1.09
N LEU A 25 3.06 -21.52 2.36
CA LEU A 25 2.76 -20.61 3.46
C LEU A 25 3.90 -20.70 4.49
N ILE A 26 4.51 -19.57 4.79
CA ILE A 26 5.64 -19.46 5.72
C ILE A 26 5.18 -18.68 6.94
N ILE A 27 5.28 -19.30 8.11
CA ILE A 27 5.03 -18.68 9.41
C ILE A 27 6.37 -18.26 9.99
N THR A 28 6.54 -16.98 10.31
CA THR A 28 7.82 -16.44 10.78
C THR A 28 7.64 -15.30 11.77
N GLU A 29 8.57 -15.16 12.70
CA GLU A 29 8.71 -13.97 13.57
C GLU A 29 9.53 -12.86 12.87
N HIS A 30 10.40 -13.23 11.92
CA HIS A 30 11.34 -12.34 11.22
C HIS A 30 10.92 -12.11 9.78
N MET A 31 9.79 -11.42 9.57
CA MET A 31 9.15 -11.27 8.26
C MET A 31 10.10 -10.79 7.17
N ASP A 32 10.83 -9.70 7.41
CA ASP A 32 11.65 -9.05 6.40
C ASP A 32 12.82 -9.94 5.96
N GLU A 33 13.55 -10.51 6.92
CA GLU A 33 14.69 -11.39 6.66
C GLU A 33 14.24 -12.66 5.93
N CYS A 34 13.09 -13.20 6.30
CA CYS A 34 12.52 -14.36 5.67
C CYS A 34 12.11 -14.09 4.22
N VAL A 35 11.45 -12.96 3.94
CA VAL A 35 11.06 -12.55 2.58
C VAL A 35 12.30 -12.38 1.70
N GLU A 36 13.35 -11.70 2.17
CA GLU A 36 14.60 -11.51 1.42
C GLU A 36 15.31 -12.84 1.13
N ARG A 37 15.37 -13.73 2.12
CA ARG A 37 15.98 -15.06 1.94
C ARG A 37 15.22 -15.93 0.95
N GLU A 38 13.89 -15.90 0.98
CA GLU A 38 13.07 -16.65 0.03
C GLU A 38 13.15 -16.06 -1.38
N GLU A 39 13.21 -14.74 -1.51
CA GLU A 39 13.41 -14.08 -2.80
C GLU A 39 14.74 -14.48 -3.44
N ALA A 40 15.83 -14.55 -2.66
CA ALA A 40 17.15 -14.96 -3.15
C ALA A 40 17.20 -16.39 -3.71
N LYS A 41 16.22 -17.26 -3.35
CA LYS A 41 16.11 -18.62 -3.88
C LYS A 41 15.42 -18.69 -5.24
N ILE A 42 14.73 -17.63 -5.67
CA ILE A 42 13.91 -17.62 -6.89
C ILE A 42 14.72 -17.02 -8.05
N ALA A 43 14.84 -17.79 -9.12
CA ALA A 43 15.40 -17.28 -10.36
C ALA A 43 14.34 -16.46 -11.13
N GLY A 44 14.49 -15.14 -11.13
CA GLY A 44 13.60 -14.22 -11.84
C GLY A 44 12.87 -13.25 -10.93
N GLU A 45 12.01 -12.43 -11.53
CA GLU A 45 11.26 -11.40 -10.82
C GLU A 45 10.21 -12.01 -9.87
N VAL A 46 10.11 -11.45 -8.68
CA VAL A 46 9.11 -11.78 -7.66
C VAL A 46 8.24 -10.55 -7.42
N LEU A 47 6.94 -10.68 -7.64
CA LEU A 47 5.99 -9.65 -7.25
C LEU A 47 5.73 -9.74 -5.74
N LYS A 48 6.16 -8.75 -4.98
CA LYS A 48 5.86 -8.63 -3.53
C LYS A 48 4.63 -7.76 -3.31
N LEU A 49 3.60 -8.32 -2.67
CA LEU A 49 2.32 -7.66 -2.41
C LEU A 49 2.20 -7.29 -0.94
N TYR A 50 2.30 -6.00 -0.66
CA TYR A 50 2.06 -5.39 0.65
C TYR A 50 0.65 -4.78 0.71
N ILE A 51 0.06 -4.70 1.90
CA ILE A 51 -1.25 -4.07 2.08
C ILE A 51 -1.17 -2.56 1.91
N THR A 52 -0.10 -1.93 2.41
CA THR A 52 0.05 -0.48 2.35
C THR A 52 1.10 -0.04 1.35
N ASN A 53 0.83 1.11 0.74
CA ASN A 53 1.85 1.79 -0.06
C ASN A 53 3.02 2.25 0.82
N ARG A 54 2.78 2.65 2.07
CA ARG A 54 3.82 3.14 2.97
C ARG A 54 4.88 2.06 3.21
N GLU A 55 4.49 0.83 3.58
CA GLU A 55 5.43 -0.28 3.77
C GLU A 55 6.20 -0.60 2.48
N ARG A 56 5.51 -0.53 1.33
CA ARG A 56 6.12 -0.66 0.02
C ARG A 56 7.25 0.35 -0.20
N PHE A 57 7.01 1.64 0.07
CA PHE A 57 8.02 2.68 -0.10
C PHE A 57 9.11 2.62 0.98
N LYS A 58 8.79 2.17 2.18
CA LYS A 58 9.76 1.89 3.25
C LYS A 58 10.78 0.82 2.81
N LYS A 59 10.32 -0.26 2.18
CA LYS A 59 11.19 -1.35 1.70
C LYS A 59 12.20 -0.93 0.64
N ILE A 60 11.90 0.10 -0.12
CA ILE A 60 12.85 0.68 -1.08
C ILE A 60 13.60 1.89 -0.51
N ASN A 61 13.53 2.13 0.79
CA ASN A 61 14.10 3.30 1.46
C ASN A 61 13.67 4.64 0.82
N ALA A 62 12.35 4.79 0.58
CA ALA A 62 11.70 6.02 0.10
C ALA A 62 10.46 6.37 0.96
N GLU A 63 10.47 6.02 2.25
CA GLU A 63 9.33 6.21 3.16
C GLU A 63 9.13 7.69 3.49
N ASP A 64 10.21 8.43 3.76
CA ASP A 64 10.09 9.85 4.13
C ASP A 64 9.58 10.67 2.95
N LEU A 65 10.07 10.39 1.74
CA LEU A 65 9.56 10.99 0.51
C LEU A 65 8.06 10.70 0.34
N PHE A 66 7.62 9.45 0.49
CA PHE A 66 6.21 9.09 0.42
C PHE A 66 5.37 9.87 1.43
N ARG A 67 5.81 9.93 2.70
CA ARG A 67 5.13 10.64 3.78
C ARG A 67 5.03 12.15 3.52
N LYS A 68 6.09 12.76 2.97
CA LYS A 68 6.12 14.18 2.62
C LYS A 68 5.16 14.49 1.46
N VAL A 69 5.12 13.65 0.43
CA VAL A 69 4.16 13.80 -0.68
C VAL A 69 2.72 13.60 -0.19
N GLU A 70 2.48 12.64 0.70
CA GLU A 70 1.16 12.42 1.32
C GLU A 70 0.66 13.63 2.12
N ASN A 71 1.57 14.42 2.68
CA ASN A 71 1.25 15.58 3.51
C ASN A 71 1.21 16.90 2.74
N LEU A 72 1.51 16.92 1.45
CA LEU A 72 1.37 18.13 0.63
C LEU A 72 -0.08 18.64 0.65
N THR A 73 -0.20 19.94 0.87
CA THR A 73 -1.49 20.63 0.90
C THR A 73 -1.55 21.77 -0.12
N ASP A 74 -2.77 22.09 -0.54
CA ASP A 74 -3.05 23.30 -1.31
C ASP A 74 -3.08 24.55 -0.38
N GLU A 75 -3.31 25.72 -0.95
CA GLU A 75 -3.38 27.00 -0.21
C GLU A 75 -4.49 27.01 0.85
N ASP A 76 -5.52 26.18 0.68
CA ASP A 76 -6.63 26.03 1.63
C ASP A 76 -6.35 24.97 2.71
N GLY A 77 -5.16 24.35 2.72
CA GLY A 77 -4.77 23.31 3.68
C GLY A 77 -5.33 21.92 3.38
N ASN A 78 -5.95 21.71 2.20
CA ASN A 78 -6.43 20.38 1.81
C ASN A 78 -5.30 19.56 1.17
N LYS A 79 -5.25 18.26 1.45
CA LYS A 79 -4.27 17.35 0.84
C LYS A 79 -4.34 17.41 -0.70
N LEU A 80 -3.21 17.63 -1.34
CA LEU A 80 -3.09 17.71 -2.81
C LEU A 80 -3.37 16.35 -3.47
N TYR A 81 -2.91 15.26 -2.87
CA TYR A 81 -2.97 13.92 -3.44
C TYR A 81 -3.79 12.99 -2.57
N THR A 82 -4.93 12.58 -3.08
CA THR A 82 -5.84 11.61 -2.43
C THR A 82 -6.50 10.74 -3.49
N MET A 83 -7.04 9.60 -3.09
CA MET A 83 -7.81 8.73 -4.00
C MET A 83 -9.07 9.38 -4.59
N ARG A 84 -9.49 10.53 -4.07
CA ARG A 84 -10.66 11.29 -4.57
C ARG A 84 -10.28 12.41 -5.54
N ARG A 85 -9.00 12.74 -5.65
CA ARG A 85 -8.49 13.74 -6.60
C ARG A 85 -7.99 13.06 -7.88
N LYS A 86 -7.60 13.84 -8.87
CA LYS A 86 -7.11 13.38 -10.18
C LYS A 86 -5.89 12.46 -10.04
N TYR A 87 -5.03 12.74 -9.05
CA TYR A 87 -3.84 11.96 -8.75
C TYR A 87 -3.84 11.56 -7.27
N SER A 88 -3.52 10.30 -7.00
CA SER A 88 -3.19 9.82 -5.67
C SER A 88 -1.70 10.02 -5.37
N VAL A 89 -1.29 9.84 -4.12
CA VAL A 89 0.14 9.85 -3.75
C VAL A 89 0.94 8.83 -4.56
N VAL A 90 0.36 7.65 -4.79
CA VAL A 90 1.02 6.58 -5.56
C VAL A 90 1.21 6.99 -7.01
N ASP A 91 0.21 7.64 -7.61
CA ASP A 91 0.32 8.11 -8.99
C ASP A 91 1.49 9.10 -9.14
N VAL A 92 1.68 10.00 -8.17
CA VAL A 92 2.84 10.92 -8.15
C VAL A 92 4.15 10.18 -7.97
N MET A 93 4.19 9.26 -6.99
CA MET A 93 5.41 8.52 -6.67
C MET A 93 5.85 7.55 -7.77
N THR A 94 4.93 7.07 -8.61
CA THR A 94 5.22 6.03 -9.63
C THR A 94 5.09 6.51 -11.06
N ALA A 95 4.70 7.76 -11.29
CA ALA A 95 4.60 8.32 -12.62
C ALA A 95 5.98 8.45 -13.30
N SER A 96 6.01 8.23 -14.60
CA SER A 96 7.18 8.53 -15.43
C SER A 96 7.50 10.03 -15.45
N GLU A 97 8.68 10.40 -15.96
CA GLU A 97 9.08 11.80 -16.12
C GLU A 97 8.01 12.62 -16.85
N GLU A 98 7.47 12.10 -17.96
CA GLU A 98 6.54 12.84 -18.84
C GLU A 98 5.14 13.00 -18.22
N GLU A 99 4.71 12.05 -17.41
CA GLU A 99 3.36 11.97 -16.85
C GLU A 99 3.25 12.51 -15.43
N ASN A 100 4.38 12.70 -14.75
CA ASN A 100 4.38 13.15 -13.35
C ASN A 100 3.80 14.57 -13.24
N PRO A 101 2.78 14.80 -12.39
CA PRO A 101 2.20 16.11 -12.18
C PRO A 101 3.17 17.09 -11.51
N GLU A 102 4.11 16.58 -10.68
CA GLU A 102 5.03 17.39 -9.89
C GLU A 102 6.31 17.77 -10.64
N ALA A 103 6.54 19.07 -10.78
CA ALA A 103 7.71 19.58 -11.48
C ALA A 103 9.03 19.17 -10.81
N LEU A 104 9.07 19.09 -9.47
CA LEU A 104 10.25 18.64 -8.74
C LEU A 104 10.59 17.18 -9.06
N PHE A 105 9.59 16.28 -9.15
CA PHE A 105 9.82 14.90 -9.55
C PHE A 105 10.35 14.78 -10.97
N ARG A 106 9.76 15.51 -11.92
CA ARG A 106 10.27 15.57 -13.31
C ARG A 106 11.71 16.05 -13.37
N PHE A 107 12.04 17.09 -12.58
CA PHE A 107 13.40 17.60 -12.48
C PHE A 107 14.37 16.54 -11.94
N MET A 108 14.00 15.85 -10.86
CA MET A 108 14.83 14.81 -10.28
C MET A 108 15.04 13.61 -11.22
N TRP A 109 14.00 13.22 -11.99
CA TRP A 109 14.12 12.23 -13.06
C TRP A 109 15.13 12.65 -14.15
N ILE A 110 15.03 13.90 -14.60
CA ILE A 110 15.96 14.45 -15.62
C ILE A 110 17.39 14.46 -15.08
N LEU A 111 17.56 14.81 -13.81
CA LEU A 111 18.88 14.83 -13.18
C LEU A 111 19.48 13.43 -13.07
N ASP A 112 18.68 12.44 -12.68
CA ASP A 112 19.10 11.03 -12.67
C ASP A 112 19.53 10.56 -14.06
N LYS A 113 18.76 10.87 -15.09
CA LYS A 113 19.08 10.60 -16.50
C LYS A 113 20.41 11.25 -16.94
N ILE A 114 20.68 12.48 -16.50
CA ILE A 114 21.95 13.17 -16.76
C ILE A 114 23.11 12.37 -16.15
N LEU A 115 22.98 11.93 -14.87
CA LEU A 115 24.01 11.17 -14.19
C LEU A 115 24.23 9.80 -14.83
N GLN A 116 23.17 9.09 -15.20
CA GLN A 116 23.27 7.82 -15.95
C GLN A 116 24.00 8.00 -17.29
N CYS A 117 23.64 9.04 -18.06
CA CYS A 117 24.34 9.36 -19.32
C CYS A 117 25.82 9.70 -19.08
N TYR A 118 26.11 10.39 -17.98
CA TYR A 118 27.50 10.73 -17.61
C TYR A 118 28.30 9.49 -17.25
N GLU A 119 27.78 8.59 -16.44
CA GLU A 119 28.40 7.30 -16.07
C GLU A 119 28.66 6.43 -17.30
N GLN A 120 27.72 6.41 -18.26
CA GLN A 120 27.84 5.70 -19.53
C GLN A 120 28.76 6.40 -20.53
N LYS A 121 29.38 7.53 -20.14
CA LYS A 121 30.25 8.36 -21.00
C LYS A 121 29.53 8.93 -22.24
N ASN A 122 28.21 9.02 -22.20
CA ASN A 122 27.39 9.62 -23.26
C ASN A 122 27.27 11.15 -23.06
N TYR A 123 28.40 11.83 -23.19
CA TYR A 123 28.49 13.28 -22.95
C TYR A 123 27.65 14.11 -23.94
N GLY A 124 27.36 13.56 -25.13
CA GLY A 124 26.47 14.20 -26.10
C GLY A 124 25.06 14.33 -25.56
N ALA A 125 24.50 13.26 -25.01
CA ALA A 125 23.17 13.26 -24.37
C ALA A 125 23.15 14.20 -23.16
N VAL A 126 24.17 14.17 -22.30
CA VAL A 126 24.30 15.09 -21.15
C VAL A 126 24.16 16.55 -21.60
N ILE A 127 24.90 16.96 -22.64
CA ILE A 127 24.90 18.34 -23.15
C ILE A 127 23.52 18.69 -23.76
N GLN A 128 22.86 17.73 -24.45
CA GLN A 128 21.53 17.94 -25.04
C GLN A 128 20.48 18.19 -23.94
N ILE A 129 20.45 17.35 -22.90
CA ILE A 129 19.54 17.50 -21.78
C ILE A 129 19.78 18.84 -21.07
N LEU A 130 21.02 19.14 -20.70
CA LEU A 130 21.39 20.39 -20.03
C LEU A 130 21.07 21.63 -20.85
N ARG A 131 21.03 21.54 -22.18
CA ARG A 131 20.61 22.62 -23.07
C ARG A 131 19.11 22.63 -23.36
N ASN A 132 18.34 21.79 -22.64
CA ASN A 132 16.91 21.60 -22.89
C ASN A 132 16.57 21.32 -24.38
N ARG A 133 17.38 20.50 -25.01
CA ARG A 133 17.25 20.12 -26.44
C ARG A 133 16.89 18.66 -26.65
N ASP A 134 16.51 17.99 -25.61
CA ASP A 134 16.09 16.58 -25.60
C ASP A 134 14.63 16.37 -25.94
N GLY A 135 13.88 17.47 -26.20
CA GLY A 135 12.46 17.42 -26.53
C GLY A 135 11.53 17.45 -25.31
N GLY A 136 12.08 17.52 -24.11
CA GLY A 136 11.31 17.63 -22.86
C GLY A 136 10.46 18.91 -22.80
N LYS A 137 9.31 18.83 -22.09
CA LYS A 137 8.38 19.96 -21.90
C LYS A 137 8.97 21.06 -21.01
N ASP A 138 9.74 20.64 -20.00
CA ASP A 138 10.25 21.52 -18.97
C ASP A 138 11.66 22.01 -19.27
N LYS A 139 11.91 23.28 -19.05
CA LYS A 139 13.21 23.91 -19.26
C LYS A 139 13.81 24.33 -17.91
N PHE A 140 14.30 23.38 -17.17
CA PHE A 140 14.83 23.61 -15.83
C PHE A 140 16.21 24.27 -15.81
N PHE A 141 17.03 24.06 -16.84
CA PHE A 141 18.42 24.47 -16.87
C PHE A 141 18.62 25.81 -17.54
N LYS A 142 19.49 26.66 -16.98
CA LYS A 142 19.93 27.91 -17.60
C LYS A 142 21.00 27.63 -18.66
N THR A 143 20.64 27.71 -19.93
CA THR A 143 21.54 27.44 -21.05
C THR A 143 22.79 28.33 -21.05
N SER A 144 22.70 29.57 -20.54
CA SER A 144 23.84 30.48 -20.40
C SER A 144 24.94 29.97 -19.44
N ALA A 145 24.60 29.19 -18.46
CA ALA A 145 25.56 28.58 -17.52
C ALA A 145 26.34 27.40 -18.11
N LEU A 146 25.87 26.87 -19.23
CA LEU A 146 26.33 25.63 -19.88
C LEU A 146 26.89 25.89 -21.28
N ASP A 147 27.32 27.15 -21.57
CA ASP A 147 27.88 27.53 -22.83
C ASP A 147 29.33 27.03 -22.93
N ILE A 148 29.49 25.84 -23.56
CA ILE A 148 30.79 25.20 -23.75
C ILE A 148 31.42 25.74 -25.01
N LYS A 149 32.37 26.65 -24.85
CA LYS A 149 33.12 27.24 -25.99
C LYS A 149 34.56 26.76 -26.04
N ILE A 150 35.18 26.56 -24.91
CA ILE A 150 36.58 26.18 -24.75
C ILE A 150 36.76 24.94 -23.90
N HIS A 151 37.98 24.41 -23.88
CA HIS A 151 38.30 23.18 -23.13
C HIS A 151 38.10 23.34 -21.61
N GLU A 152 38.36 24.49 -21.07
CA GLU A 152 38.11 24.86 -19.67
C GLU A 152 36.65 24.70 -19.28
N ASP A 153 35.71 25.02 -20.15
CA ASP A 153 34.27 24.88 -19.88
C ASP A 153 33.88 23.41 -19.73
N LYS A 154 34.52 22.52 -20.51
CA LYS A 154 34.35 21.06 -20.36
C LYS A 154 34.82 20.54 -19.03
N LYS A 155 35.96 21.07 -18.53
CA LYS A 155 36.50 20.69 -17.19
C LYS A 155 35.53 21.14 -16.09
N LYS A 156 35.06 22.40 -16.16
CA LYS A 156 34.09 22.93 -15.19
C LYS A 156 32.78 22.11 -15.20
N LEU A 157 32.29 21.74 -16.38
CA LEU A 157 31.11 20.88 -16.48
C LEU A 157 31.36 19.52 -15.85
N LYS A 158 32.50 18.89 -16.11
CA LYS A 158 32.91 17.62 -15.50
C LYS A 158 32.93 17.72 -13.98
N GLU A 159 33.63 18.69 -13.42
CA GLU A 159 33.70 18.95 -11.98
C GLU A 159 32.31 19.17 -11.37
N THR A 160 31.45 19.87 -12.09
CA THR A 160 30.06 20.10 -11.66
C THR A 160 29.28 18.79 -11.60
N LEU A 161 29.39 17.94 -12.63
CA LEU A 161 28.69 16.64 -12.67
C LEU A 161 29.23 15.67 -11.61
N GLU A 162 30.55 15.68 -11.38
CA GLU A 162 31.17 14.89 -10.29
C GLU A 162 30.66 15.32 -8.91
N ASN A 163 30.54 16.63 -8.66
CA ASN A 163 29.98 17.13 -7.41
C ASN A 163 28.47 16.78 -7.27
N ILE A 164 27.69 16.87 -8.36
CA ILE A 164 26.28 16.45 -8.34
C ILE A 164 26.19 14.96 -8.02
N ASN A 165 27.03 14.14 -8.65
CA ASN A 165 27.06 12.70 -8.41
C ASN A 165 27.45 12.37 -6.97
N GLU A 166 28.41 13.11 -6.38
CA GLU A 166 28.79 12.95 -4.99
C GLU A 166 27.64 13.33 -4.02
N ILE A 167 26.89 14.38 -4.32
CA ILE A 167 25.69 14.75 -3.54
C ILE A 167 24.62 13.66 -3.66
N TYR A 168 24.46 13.06 -4.84
CA TYR A 168 23.38 12.14 -5.17
C TYR A 168 23.67 10.70 -4.71
N THR A 169 24.92 10.27 -4.69
CA THR A 169 25.32 8.89 -4.39
C THR A 169 26.33 8.76 -3.24
N GLY A 170 26.79 9.86 -2.68
CA GLY A 170 27.81 9.89 -1.64
C GLY A 170 27.35 9.28 -0.30
N ASN A 171 28.32 8.93 0.55
CA ASN A 171 28.07 8.29 1.84
C ASN A 171 27.45 9.24 2.91
N GLN A 172 27.40 10.53 2.64
CA GLN A 172 26.80 11.51 3.54
C GLN A 172 25.36 11.80 3.07
N LYS A 173 24.43 11.71 4.00
CA LYS A 173 23.05 12.15 3.73
C LYS A 173 23.02 13.61 3.29
N LYS A 174 22.49 13.88 2.13
CA LYS A 174 22.27 15.20 1.57
C LYS A 174 20.81 15.35 1.20
N SER A 175 20.23 16.48 1.60
CA SER A 175 18.84 16.77 1.25
C SER A 175 18.71 17.24 -0.21
N VAL A 176 17.51 17.15 -0.75
CA VAL A 176 17.17 17.76 -2.03
C VAL A 176 17.47 19.26 -2.01
N LEU A 177 17.27 19.92 -0.86
CA LEU A 177 17.61 21.34 -0.68
C LEU A 177 19.10 21.61 -0.87
N ASP A 178 19.99 20.75 -0.31
CA ASP A 178 21.44 20.86 -0.51
C ASP A 178 21.80 20.80 -1.99
N LEU A 179 21.20 19.87 -2.72
CA LEU A 179 21.37 19.72 -4.16
C LEU A 179 20.88 20.94 -4.94
N LEU A 180 19.67 21.43 -4.64
CA LEU A 180 19.12 22.64 -5.27
C LEU A 180 19.97 23.86 -4.98
N ASN A 181 20.46 24.03 -3.77
CA ASN A 181 21.33 25.13 -3.38
C ASN A 181 22.69 25.08 -4.12
N PHE A 182 23.28 23.89 -4.25
CA PHE A 182 24.47 23.71 -5.07
C PHE A 182 24.23 24.15 -6.53
N LEU A 183 23.12 23.72 -7.14
CA LEU A 183 22.78 24.07 -8.52
C LEU A 183 22.47 25.58 -8.69
N ARG A 184 21.84 26.20 -7.68
CA ARG A 184 21.60 27.66 -7.65
C ARG A 184 22.91 28.45 -7.55
N VAL A 185 23.82 28.07 -6.68
CA VAL A 185 25.15 28.69 -6.53
C VAL A 185 25.95 28.60 -7.83
N LYS A 186 25.87 27.44 -8.51
CA LYS A 186 26.50 27.25 -9.82
C LYS A 186 25.73 27.91 -10.97
N ARG A 187 24.59 28.56 -10.68
CA ARG A 187 23.70 29.22 -11.66
C ARG A 187 23.18 28.30 -12.75
N ILE A 188 23.09 27.00 -12.46
CA ILE A 188 22.60 25.98 -13.40
C ILE A 188 21.09 26.03 -13.52
N ILE A 189 20.39 26.30 -12.42
CA ILE A 189 18.94 26.48 -12.33
C ILE A 189 18.59 27.92 -11.91
N ASP A 190 17.30 28.27 -12.07
CA ASP A 190 16.81 29.54 -11.56
C ASP A 190 16.79 29.54 -10.02
N PRO A 191 17.22 30.63 -9.34
CA PRO A 191 17.17 30.71 -7.89
C PRO A 191 15.76 30.51 -7.29
N MET A 192 14.72 30.89 -8.01
CA MET A 192 13.32 30.77 -7.57
C MET A 192 12.69 29.43 -7.94
N LEU A 193 13.39 28.61 -8.75
CA LEU A 193 12.89 27.29 -9.11
C LEU A 193 12.83 26.39 -7.88
N PHE A 194 11.67 25.78 -7.62
CA PHE A 194 11.42 24.96 -6.41
C PHE A 194 11.68 25.73 -5.11
N SER A 195 11.04 26.91 -4.98
CA SER A 195 11.12 27.69 -3.74
C SER A 195 10.64 26.88 -2.53
N GLU A 196 11.22 27.17 -1.37
CA GLU A 196 10.87 26.46 -0.13
C GLU A 196 9.39 26.58 0.21
N ASP A 197 8.75 27.72 -0.10
CA ASP A 197 7.33 27.94 0.16
C ASP A 197 6.41 26.90 -0.52
N MET A 198 6.82 26.40 -1.67
CA MET A 198 6.02 25.43 -2.44
C MET A 198 6.34 23.97 -2.09
N TYR A 199 7.60 23.67 -1.77
CA TYR A 199 8.09 22.29 -1.60
C TYR A 199 8.76 22.03 -0.25
N GLN A 200 8.52 22.89 0.75
CA GLN A 200 9.25 22.95 2.03
C GLN A 200 9.49 21.58 2.67
N ASP A 201 8.50 20.71 2.63
CA ASP A 201 8.60 19.39 3.21
C ASP A 201 9.39 18.40 2.33
N ILE A 202 9.18 18.42 1.01
CA ILE A 202 9.85 17.48 0.09
C ILE A 202 11.33 17.81 -0.07
N VAL A 203 11.72 19.07 -0.11
CA VAL A 203 13.14 19.44 -0.29
C VAL A 203 14.01 19.06 0.90
N SER A 204 13.43 18.76 2.05
CA SER A 204 14.16 18.27 3.23
C SER A 204 14.51 16.77 3.16
N VAL A 205 13.95 16.03 2.22
CA VAL A 205 14.16 14.59 2.06
C VAL A 205 15.58 14.30 1.56
N ASP A 206 16.13 13.15 1.97
CA ASP A 206 17.39 12.65 1.43
C ASP A 206 17.28 12.40 -0.08
N VAL A 207 18.24 12.94 -0.85
CA VAL A 207 18.31 12.75 -2.31
C VAL A 207 18.30 11.26 -2.69
N LEU A 208 18.90 10.40 -1.86
CA LEU A 208 18.93 8.95 -2.08
C LEU A 208 17.54 8.32 -2.15
N GLU A 209 16.52 8.90 -1.51
CA GLU A 209 15.16 8.35 -1.58
C GLU A 209 14.56 8.48 -2.99
N PHE A 210 14.88 9.55 -3.72
CA PHE A 210 14.52 9.67 -5.15
C PHE A 210 15.25 8.64 -6.00
N LEU A 211 16.54 8.43 -5.78
CA LEU A 211 17.32 7.43 -6.50
C LEU A 211 16.76 6.02 -6.29
N ASN A 212 16.48 5.66 -5.04
CA ASN A 212 15.89 4.38 -4.68
C ASN A 212 14.51 4.19 -5.33
N LEU A 213 13.69 5.24 -5.32
CA LEU A 213 12.40 5.25 -5.98
C LEU A 213 12.52 4.99 -7.49
N PHE A 214 13.37 5.73 -8.19
CA PHE A 214 13.54 5.60 -9.64
C PHE A 214 14.07 4.22 -10.04
N ARG A 215 15.05 3.71 -9.32
CA ARG A 215 15.56 2.33 -9.52
C ARG A 215 14.48 1.27 -9.32
N ALA A 216 13.63 1.45 -8.30
CA ALA A 216 12.55 0.52 -8.02
C ALA A 216 11.42 0.57 -9.07
N ILE A 217 11.17 1.75 -9.68
CA ILE A 217 10.23 1.90 -10.79
C ILE A 217 10.79 1.23 -12.05
N ASP A 218 12.03 1.51 -12.42
CA ASP A 218 12.69 0.93 -13.60
C ASP A 218 12.78 -0.59 -13.53
N ALA A 219 13.05 -1.13 -12.34
CA ALA A 219 13.09 -2.56 -12.08
C ALA A 219 11.72 -3.22 -11.90
N LYS A 220 10.62 -2.45 -11.98
CA LYS A 220 9.22 -2.91 -11.76
C LYS A 220 9.01 -3.66 -10.45
N ILE A 221 9.82 -3.36 -9.43
CA ILE A 221 9.80 -4.04 -8.13
C ILE A 221 8.55 -3.64 -7.32
N ILE A 222 7.97 -2.47 -7.61
CA ILE A 222 6.94 -1.88 -6.78
C ILE A 222 5.54 -2.15 -7.32
N SER A 223 4.74 -2.96 -6.60
CA SER A 223 3.32 -3.10 -6.88
C SER A 223 2.49 -3.28 -5.60
N THR A 224 1.25 -2.84 -5.59
CA THR A 224 0.30 -3.04 -4.49
C THR A 224 -0.70 -4.11 -4.86
N GLN A 225 -1.34 -4.72 -3.85
CA GLN A 225 -2.43 -5.68 -4.04
C GLN A 225 -3.58 -5.11 -4.89
N HIS A 226 -3.81 -3.80 -4.82
CA HIS A 226 -4.81 -3.10 -5.65
C HIS A 226 -4.27 -2.79 -7.07
N GLY A 227 -2.99 -2.44 -7.20
CA GLY A 227 -2.37 -2.03 -8.46
C GLY A 227 -2.20 -3.14 -9.48
N VAL A 228 -2.17 -4.41 -9.04
CA VAL A 228 -1.98 -5.58 -9.92
C VAL A 228 -3.28 -6.22 -10.40
N LYS A 229 -4.41 -5.54 -10.25
CA LYS A 229 -5.70 -6.09 -10.67
C LYS A 229 -5.71 -6.36 -12.18
N GLY A 230 -5.85 -7.65 -12.54
CA GLY A 230 -5.86 -8.09 -13.95
C GLY A 230 -4.51 -8.57 -14.49
N GLU A 231 -3.40 -8.30 -13.80
CA GLU A 231 -2.07 -8.79 -14.19
C GLU A 231 -1.74 -10.12 -13.53
N GLY A 232 -1.02 -10.97 -14.23
CA GLY A 232 -0.54 -12.26 -13.69
C GLY A 232 0.98 -12.31 -13.72
N HIS A 233 1.59 -12.71 -12.62
CA HIS A 233 3.04 -12.77 -12.41
C HIS A 233 3.51 -14.20 -12.17
N ASN A 234 4.74 -14.54 -12.60
CA ASN A 234 5.24 -15.90 -12.43
C ASN A 234 5.38 -16.25 -10.95
N ASN A 235 6.00 -15.38 -10.17
CA ASN A 235 6.26 -15.60 -8.75
C ASN A 235 5.60 -14.48 -7.95
N VAL A 236 4.80 -14.83 -6.95
CA VAL A 236 4.09 -13.88 -6.10
C VAL A 236 4.37 -14.18 -4.64
N PHE A 237 4.81 -13.16 -3.93
CA PHE A 237 4.89 -13.13 -2.48
C PHE A 237 3.76 -12.27 -1.94
N PHE A 238 2.89 -12.87 -1.14
CA PHE A 238 1.83 -12.18 -0.43
C PHE A 238 2.23 -12.01 1.03
N ILE A 239 2.41 -10.79 1.48
CA ILE A 239 2.75 -10.48 2.86
C ILE A 239 1.47 -10.15 3.61
N ALA A 240 1.10 -10.99 4.59
CA ALA A 240 -0.10 -10.79 5.39
C ALA A 240 0.15 -9.74 6.48
N GLU A 241 -0.67 -8.70 6.49
CA GLU A 241 -0.60 -7.59 7.44
C GLU A 241 -2.00 -7.10 7.79
N ASP A 242 -2.17 -6.63 9.03
CA ASP A 242 -3.33 -5.83 9.41
C ASP A 242 -3.06 -4.35 9.14
N ASN A 243 -4.10 -3.62 8.79
CA ASN A 243 -3.96 -2.19 8.63
C ASN A 243 -5.18 -1.42 9.12
N SER A 244 -5.03 -0.72 10.24
CA SER A 244 -6.10 0.07 10.84
C SER A 244 -6.51 1.29 10.01
N TYR A 245 -5.59 1.89 9.25
CA TYR A 245 -5.87 3.05 8.40
C TYR A 245 -6.72 2.67 7.17
N LEU A 246 -6.40 1.54 6.54
CA LEU A 246 -7.17 1.01 5.42
C LEU A 246 -8.35 0.14 5.86
N ASN A 247 -8.53 -0.04 7.16
CA ASN A 247 -9.56 -0.91 7.73
C ASN A 247 -9.46 -2.35 7.20
N VAL A 248 -8.25 -2.90 7.13
CA VAL A 248 -7.99 -4.29 6.76
C VAL A 248 -7.67 -5.10 8.01
N ASP A 249 -8.42 -6.15 8.24
CA ASP A 249 -8.27 -7.11 9.33
C ASP A 249 -7.95 -8.50 8.74
N MET A 250 -6.68 -8.67 8.32
CA MET A 250 -6.23 -9.90 7.65
C MET A 250 -6.16 -11.08 8.62
N TYR A 251 -5.65 -10.83 9.82
CA TYR A 251 -5.55 -11.89 10.82
C TYR A 251 -6.91 -12.25 11.42
N GLY A 252 -7.83 -11.30 11.56
CA GLY A 252 -9.23 -11.58 11.87
C GLY A 252 -9.94 -12.40 10.78
N PHE A 253 -9.61 -12.17 9.50
CA PHE A 253 -10.08 -13.00 8.41
C PHE A 253 -9.51 -14.43 8.50
N PHE A 254 -8.23 -14.59 8.76
CA PHE A 254 -7.61 -15.90 8.93
C PHE A 254 -8.19 -16.65 10.13
N GLU A 255 -8.38 -15.99 11.27
CA GLU A 255 -9.00 -16.60 12.44
C GLU A 255 -10.42 -17.07 12.14
N MET A 256 -11.21 -16.25 11.44
CA MET A 256 -12.57 -16.64 11.05
C MET A 256 -12.56 -17.91 10.15
N LEU A 257 -11.61 -18.01 9.20
CA LEU A 257 -11.45 -19.21 8.36
C LEU A 257 -11.19 -20.48 9.17
N THR A 258 -10.54 -20.38 10.35
CA THR A 258 -10.27 -21.53 11.20
C THR A 258 -11.49 -21.97 12.02
N LYS A 259 -12.49 -21.11 12.18
CA LYS A 259 -13.63 -21.35 13.07
C LYS A 259 -14.91 -21.72 12.32
N ILE A 260 -15.11 -21.16 11.14
CA ILE A 260 -16.32 -21.36 10.33
C ILE A 260 -15.98 -21.44 8.84
N PRO A 261 -16.79 -22.16 8.05
CA PRO A 261 -16.68 -22.10 6.58
C PRO A 261 -17.00 -20.69 6.09
N VAL A 262 -16.11 -20.10 5.29
CA VAL A 262 -16.32 -18.76 4.74
C VAL A 262 -16.46 -18.83 3.23
N GLU A 263 -17.66 -18.48 2.73
CA GLU A 263 -17.92 -18.24 1.33
C GLU A 263 -18.10 -16.75 1.08
N PHE A 264 -17.45 -16.23 0.05
CA PHE A 264 -17.41 -14.79 -0.21
C PHE A 264 -18.79 -14.16 -0.38
N GLN A 265 -19.66 -14.76 -1.23
CA GLN A 265 -20.98 -14.19 -1.51
C GLN A 265 -21.86 -14.21 -0.27
N SER A 266 -21.94 -15.36 0.42
CA SER A 266 -22.73 -15.49 1.64
C SER A 266 -22.25 -14.51 2.74
N PHE A 267 -20.94 -14.31 2.86
CA PHE A 267 -20.38 -13.34 3.82
C PHE A 267 -20.68 -11.90 3.43
N GLN A 268 -20.62 -11.58 2.15
CA GLN A 268 -20.98 -10.25 1.64
C GLN A 268 -22.48 -9.98 1.82
N ASP A 269 -23.33 -10.94 1.56
CA ASP A 269 -24.80 -10.82 1.74
C ASP A 269 -25.12 -10.62 3.23
N PHE A 270 -24.45 -11.36 4.11
CA PHE A 270 -24.56 -11.16 5.55
C PHE A 270 -24.15 -9.73 5.95
N TYR A 271 -23.07 -9.19 5.40
CA TYR A 271 -22.63 -7.82 5.67
C TYR A 271 -23.73 -6.80 5.33
N TYR A 272 -24.33 -6.90 4.14
CA TYR A 272 -25.35 -5.95 3.72
C TYR A 272 -26.65 -6.10 4.51
N ASP A 273 -27.06 -7.32 4.81
CA ASP A 273 -28.25 -7.56 5.64
C ASP A 273 -28.06 -7.02 7.06
N TYR A 274 -26.94 -7.35 7.70
CA TYR A 274 -26.63 -6.85 9.04
C TYR A 274 -26.54 -5.34 9.10
N LYS A 275 -25.84 -4.74 8.14
CA LYS A 275 -25.72 -3.29 8.03
C LYS A 275 -27.09 -2.62 7.93
N LYS A 276 -27.97 -3.14 7.09
CA LYS A 276 -29.35 -2.63 6.95
C LYS A 276 -30.13 -2.73 8.25
N LYS A 277 -29.99 -3.83 8.99
CA LYS A 277 -30.68 -3.99 10.30
C LYS A 277 -30.17 -2.98 11.32
N ILE A 278 -28.88 -2.73 11.39
CA ILE A 278 -28.30 -1.72 12.28
C ILE A 278 -28.71 -0.29 11.83
N GLU A 279 -28.73 0.00 10.54
CA GLU A 279 -29.22 1.30 10.02
C GLU A 279 -30.70 1.52 10.36
N ASN A 280 -31.55 0.50 10.25
CA ASN A 280 -32.95 0.56 10.66
C ASN A 280 -33.08 0.84 12.17
N LEU A 281 -32.27 0.18 13.00
CA LEU A 281 -32.22 0.47 14.44
C LEU A 281 -31.89 1.95 14.70
N TYR A 282 -30.91 2.51 14.00
CA TYR A 282 -30.55 3.92 14.12
C TYR A 282 -31.64 4.87 13.59
N CYS A 283 -32.41 4.49 12.58
CA CYS A 283 -33.54 5.27 12.11
C CYS A 283 -34.66 5.36 13.16
N VAL A 284 -34.88 4.29 13.91
CA VAL A 284 -35.98 4.24 14.93
C VAL A 284 -35.58 4.95 16.23
N VAL A 285 -34.34 4.79 16.68
CA VAL A 285 -33.92 5.24 18.04
C VAL A 285 -32.99 6.45 17.98
N GLY A 286 -32.40 6.77 16.82
CA GLY A 286 -31.30 7.73 16.67
C GLY A 286 -29.97 7.10 17.00
N LYS A 287 -28.85 7.75 16.63
CA LYS A 287 -27.48 7.26 16.95
C LYS A 287 -26.98 7.72 18.31
N ASN A 288 -27.60 8.73 18.90
CA ASN A 288 -27.13 9.41 20.11
C ASN A 288 -27.07 8.51 21.33
N PHE A 289 -27.77 7.37 21.33
CA PHE A 289 -27.70 6.41 22.43
C PHE A 289 -26.31 5.77 22.59
N LEU A 290 -25.43 5.87 21.60
CA LEU A 290 -24.03 5.37 21.68
C LEU A 290 -23.05 6.40 22.26
N GLU A 291 -23.48 7.65 22.52
CA GLU A 291 -22.61 8.73 22.99
C GLU A 291 -22.18 8.56 24.45
N SER A 292 -23.09 8.07 25.30
CA SER A 292 -22.80 7.87 26.71
C SER A 292 -23.57 6.70 27.33
N ALA A 293 -23.01 6.12 28.41
CA ALA A 293 -23.64 5.05 29.14
C ALA A 293 -24.99 5.48 29.76
N GLN A 294 -25.12 6.75 30.15
CA GLN A 294 -26.35 7.29 30.71
C GLN A 294 -27.47 7.31 29.66
N VAL A 295 -27.20 7.89 28.50
CA VAL A 295 -28.18 7.97 27.39
C VAL A 295 -28.55 6.56 26.91
N TYR A 296 -27.58 5.66 26.82
CA TYR A 296 -27.87 4.27 26.44
C TYR A 296 -28.80 3.59 27.46
N LYS A 297 -28.55 3.76 28.75
CA LYS A 297 -29.40 3.19 29.80
C LYS A 297 -30.84 3.70 29.75
N GLU A 298 -31.03 4.98 29.48
CA GLU A 298 -32.34 5.59 29.34
C GLU A 298 -33.10 5.09 28.09
N CYS A 299 -32.39 4.92 26.98
CA CYS A 299 -32.96 4.43 25.72
C CYS A 299 -33.12 2.89 25.68
N PHE A 300 -32.45 2.14 26.56
CA PHE A 300 -32.39 0.69 26.51
C PHE A 300 -33.74 -0.03 26.40
N PRO A 301 -34.80 0.37 27.12
CA PRO A 301 -36.12 -0.26 26.98
C PRO A 301 -36.71 -0.14 25.57
N LYS A 302 -36.34 0.89 24.81
CA LYS A 302 -36.79 1.08 23.44
C LYS A 302 -35.89 0.30 22.45
N ILE A 303 -34.60 0.15 22.75
CA ILE A 303 -33.62 -0.50 21.90
C ILE A 303 -33.72 -2.02 21.99
N LYS A 304 -33.95 -2.55 23.20
CA LYS A 304 -33.91 -4.00 23.49
C LYS A 304 -34.79 -4.85 22.56
N PRO A 305 -36.07 -4.48 22.29
CA PRO A 305 -36.90 -5.26 21.37
C PRO A 305 -36.30 -5.39 19.96
N HIS A 306 -35.68 -4.33 19.46
CA HIS A 306 -35.05 -4.34 18.11
C HIS A 306 -33.78 -5.19 18.08
N ILE A 307 -32.97 -5.15 19.16
CA ILE A 307 -31.80 -6.03 19.28
C ILE A 307 -32.23 -7.51 19.32
N ASP A 308 -33.29 -7.81 20.08
CA ASP A 308 -33.84 -9.16 20.19
C ASP A 308 -34.37 -9.66 18.83
N GLU A 309 -35.03 -8.77 18.08
CA GLU A 309 -35.50 -9.09 16.74
C GLU A 309 -34.31 -9.42 15.80
N ILE A 310 -33.23 -8.60 15.81
CA ILE A 310 -32.02 -8.85 15.02
C ILE A 310 -31.43 -10.21 15.41
N ASN A 311 -31.29 -10.50 16.69
CA ASN A 311 -30.78 -11.80 17.16
C ASN A 311 -31.68 -12.95 16.70
N ASN A 312 -32.98 -12.86 16.86
CA ASN A 312 -33.94 -13.91 16.47
C ASN A 312 -33.86 -14.22 14.97
N GLN A 313 -33.62 -13.21 14.14
CA GLN A 313 -33.48 -13.39 12.70
C GLN A 313 -32.14 -13.99 12.29
N LEU A 314 -31.07 -13.77 13.08
CA LEU A 314 -29.69 -14.12 12.70
C LEU A 314 -29.02 -15.17 13.57
N GLN A 315 -29.68 -15.65 14.64
CA GLN A 315 -29.08 -16.58 15.60
C GLN A 315 -28.58 -17.91 14.99
N ASP A 316 -29.11 -18.31 13.83
CA ASP A 316 -28.68 -19.51 13.13
C ASP A 316 -27.58 -19.26 12.08
N ASN A 317 -27.28 -17.99 11.80
CA ASN A 317 -26.23 -17.60 10.86
C ASN A 317 -24.84 -17.73 11.53
N ASP A 318 -23.94 -18.47 10.91
CA ASP A 318 -22.62 -18.76 11.49
C ASP A 318 -21.72 -17.50 11.59
N TYR A 319 -21.81 -16.56 10.64
CA TYR A 319 -21.10 -15.27 10.71
C TYR A 319 -21.58 -14.42 11.87
N TYR A 320 -22.91 -14.39 12.11
CA TYR A 320 -23.48 -13.70 13.27
C TYR A 320 -23.02 -14.34 14.58
N LYS A 321 -23.07 -15.67 14.67
CA LYS A 321 -22.59 -16.41 15.85
C LYS A 321 -21.15 -16.07 16.18
N TYR A 322 -20.28 -16.09 15.16
CA TYR A 322 -18.86 -15.82 15.35
C TYR A 322 -18.57 -14.36 15.74
N ILE A 323 -19.24 -13.39 15.12
CA ILE A 323 -18.88 -11.98 15.25
C ILE A 323 -19.63 -11.25 16.38
N TYR A 324 -20.93 -11.53 16.58
CA TYR A 324 -21.81 -10.70 17.39
C TYR A 324 -22.56 -11.41 18.51
N GLN A 325 -22.71 -12.72 18.45
CA GLN A 325 -23.56 -13.44 19.41
C GLN A 325 -23.11 -13.26 20.86
N ASP A 326 -21.81 -13.19 21.09
CA ASP A 326 -21.28 -13.02 22.48
C ASP A 326 -21.61 -11.61 23.00
N SER A 327 -21.54 -10.57 22.17
CA SER A 327 -21.96 -9.23 22.55
C SER A 327 -23.46 -9.20 22.87
N TYR A 328 -24.28 -9.88 22.07
CA TYR A 328 -25.71 -10.02 22.34
C TYR A 328 -25.98 -10.75 23.66
N LYS A 329 -25.37 -11.89 23.94
CA LYS A 329 -25.52 -12.65 25.18
C LYS A 329 -25.20 -11.81 26.42
N VAL A 330 -24.19 -10.94 26.33
CA VAL A 330 -23.85 -10.04 27.45
C VAL A 330 -24.92 -8.96 27.60
N ILE A 331 -25.42 -8.37 26.51
CA ILE A 331 -26.52 -7.41 26.56
C ILE A 331 -27.77 -8.05 27.15
N GLU A 332 -28.12 -9.28 26.74
CA GLU A 332 -29.23 -10.03 27.27
C GLU A 332 -29.10 -10.27 28.78
N LYS A 333 -27.93 -10.71 29.23
CA LYS A 333 -27.69 -11.10 30.64
C LYS A 333 -27.48 -9.91 31.58
N LYS A 334 -26.75 -8.88 31.14
CA LYS A 334 -26.31 -7.75 31.97
C LYS A 334 -27.09 -6.46 31.72
N GLY A 335 -27.94 -6.44 30.70
CA GLY A 335 -28.71 -5.25 30.32
C GLY A 335 -27.88 -4.17 29.64
N ALA A 336 -28.14 -2.91 29.99
CA ALA A 336 -27.59 -1.72 29.31
C ALA A 336 -26.10 -1.51 29.60
N VAL A 337 -25.23 -2.28 28.94
CA VAL A 337 -23.77 -2.10 28.98
C VAL A 337 -23.31 -1.54 27.64
N LEU A 338 -22.99 -0.25 27.60
CA LEU A 338 -22.68 0.51 26.37
C LEU A 338 -21.59 -0.14 25.50
N LYS A 339 -20.50 -0.62 26.10
CA LYS A 339 -19.40 -1.26 25.38
C LYS A 339 -19.89 -2.39 24.45
N TYR A 340 -20.73 -3.28 24.95
CA TYR A 340 -21.24 -4.41 24.17
C TYR A 340 -22.24 -3.98 23.10
N MET A 341 -23.00 -2.90 23.35
CA MET A 341 -23.86 -2.31 22.32
C MET A 341 -23.05 -1.67 21.19
N GLN A 342 -21.97 -0.98 21.53
CA GLN A 342 -21.03 -0.44 20.54
C GLN A 342 -20.40 -1.55 19.69
N GLU A 343 -19.99 -2.66 20.31
CA GLU A 343 -19.48 -3.83 19.60
C GLU A 343 -20.58 -4.48 18.73
N PHE A 344 -21.76 -4.69 19.27
CA PHE A 344 -22.92 -5.25 18.55
C PHE A 344 -23.30 -4.41 17.32
N SER A 345 -23.28 -3.09 17.44
CA SER A 345 -23.66 -2.17 16.33
C SER A 345 -22.52 -1.88 15.34
N LYS A 346 -21.30 -2.37 15.60
CA LYS A 346 -20.09 -2.04 14.80
C LYS A 346 -20.01 -2.86 13.52
N THR A 347 -20.64 -2.40 12.45
CA THR A 347 -20.62 -3.06 11.13
C THR A 347 -19.24 -3.02 10.44
N SER A 348 -18.35 -2.09 10.85
CA SER A 348 -16.99 -2.00 10.31
C SER A 348 -16.15 -3.26 10.55
N LYS A 349 -16.44 -4.06 11.59
CA LYS A 349 -15.73 -5.33 11.85
C LYS A 349 -15.91 -6.29 10.69
N ILE A 350 -17.15 -6.49 10.22
CA ILE A 350 -17.42 -7.33 9.05
C ILE A 350 -16.76 -6.75 7.81
N GLN A 351 -16.88 -5.43 7.62
CA GLN A 351 -16.31 -4.73 6.46
C GLN A 351 -14.79 -4.93 6.36
N ASN A 352 -14.08 -4.85 7.49
CA ASN A 352 -12.63 -4.99 7.54
C ASN A 352 -12.18 -6.42 7.16
N ILE A 353 -12.88 -7.42 7.68
CA ILE A 353 -12.65 -8.83 7.36
C ILE A 353 -13.00 -9.11 5.88
N LEU A 354 -14.11 -8.56 5.37
CA LEU A 354 -14.51 -8.72 3.97
C LEU A 354 -13.50 -8.08 3.01
N LEU A 355 -12.92 -6.94 3.39
CA LEU A 355 -11.86 -6.30 2.62
C LEU A 355 -10.59 -7.15 2.62
N ALA A 356 -10.19 -7.68 3.77
CA ALA A 356 -9.06 -8.61 3.88
C ALA A 356 -9.25 -9.84 2.99
N TYR A 357 -10.44 -10.43 2.99
CA TYR A 357 -10.79 -11.55 2.11
C TYR A 357 -10.58 -11.20 0.62
N LYS A 358 -11.10 -10.02 0.20
CA LYS A 358 -10.93 -9.57 -1.19
C LYS A 358 -9.46 -9.39 -1.56
N LEU A 359 -8.68 -8.80 -0.68
CA LEU A 359 -7.26 -8.55 -0.90
C LEU A 359 -6.47 -9.86 -0.98
N PHE A 360 -6.73 -10.80 -0.07
CA PHE A 360 -6.11 -12.11 -0.08
C PHE A 360 -6.42 -12.87 -1.38
N TYR A 361 -7.71 -12.90 -1.77
CA TYR A 361 -8.10 -13.51 -3.04
C TYR A 361 -7.42 -12.87 -4.24
N VAL A 362 -7.45 -11.54 -4.35
CA VAL A 362 -6.82 -10.83 -5.47
C VAL A 362 -5.33 -11.09 -5.50
N GLY A 363 -4.64 -11.03 -4.36
CA GLY A 363 -3.21 -11.27 -4.26
C GLY A 363 -2.82 -12.69 -4.67
N CYS A 364 -3.46 -13.68 -4.08
CA CYS A 364 -3.19 -15.09 -4.39
C CYS A 364 -3.47 -15.44 -5.86
N SER A 365 -4.52 -14.84 -6.44
CA SER A 365 -4.91 -15.10 -7.84
C SER A 365 -3.97 -14.50 -8.90
N ARG A 366 -2.92 -13.75 -8.48
CA ARG A 366 -1.91 -13.17 -9.40
C ARG A 366 -0.80 -14.15 -9.77
N ALA A 367 -0.61 -15.20 -8.98
CA ALA A 367 0.46 -16.17 -9.21
C ALA A 367 0.14 -17.09 -10.41
N LYS A 368 1.09 -17.18 -11.36
CA LYS A 368 1.04 -18.09 -12.52
C LYS A 368 1.83 -19.38 -12.26
N LYS A 369 2.92 -19.30 -11.50
CA LYS A 369 3.81 -20.43 -11.18
C LYS A 369 3.87 -20.68 -9.69
N THR A 370 4.42 -19.75 -8.94
CA THR A 370 4.63 -19.90 -7.50
C THR A 370 3.89 -18.84 -6.70
N LEU A 371 3.27 -19.26 -5.62
CA LEU A 371 2.67 -18.40 -4.60
C LEU A 371 3.29 -18.74 -3.26
N THR A 372 3.84 -17.73 -2.59
CA THR A 372 4.27 -17.84 -1.19
C THR A 372 3.54 -16.79 -0.36
N VAL A 373 2.84 -17.24 0.68
CA VAL A 373 2.17 -16.39 1.65
C VAL A 373 3.01 -16.32 2.91
N PHE A 374 3.34 -15.12 3.37
CA PHE A 374 4.09 -14.90 4.60
C PHE A 374 3.14 -14.43 5.70
N VAL A 375 3.23 -15.04 6.87
CA VAL A 375 2.35 -14.82 8.02
C VAL A 375 3.19 -14.63 9.28
N SER A 376 2.86 -13.60 10.07
CA SER A 376 3.52 -13.37 11.36
C SER A 376 3.07 -14.39 12.39
N GLU A 377 4.02 -15.10 13.00
CA GLU A 377 3.77 -16.08 14.05
C GLU A 377 3.07 -15.46 15.26
N ASN A 378 3.53 -14.28 15.67
CA ASN A 378 2.97 -13.57 16.82
C ASN A 378 1.48 -13.23 16.64
N GLN A 379 1.05 -12.94 15.42
CA GLN A 379 -0.34 -12.58 15.12
C GLN A 379 -1.30 -13.78 15.16
N ILE A 380 -0.80 -14.98 14.87
CA ILE A 380 -1.60 -16.21 14.87
C ILE A 380 -1.40 -17.05 16.13
N ALA A 381 -0.59 -16.62 17.08
CA ALA A 381 -0.12 -17.43 18.22
C ALA A 381 -1.25 -18.15 18.99
N HIS A 382 -2.41 -17.50 19.15
CA HIS A 382 -3.53 -18.05 19.92
C HIS A 382 -4.40 -19.05 19.14
N TYR A 383 -4.25 -19.16 17.81
CA TYR A 383 -4.96 -20.13 16.95
C TYR A 383 -4.05 -20.83 15.95
N LYS A 384 -2.74 -20.88 16.21
CA LYS A 384 -1.71 -21.38 15.29
C LYS A 384 -1.99 -22.80 14.78
N GLU A 385 -2.39 -23.73 15.64
CA GLU A 385 -2.65 -25.11 15.24
C GLU A 385 -3.91 -25.23 14.37
N ASP A 386 -4.98 -24.52 14.72
CA ASP A 386 -6.19 -24.44 13.88
C ASP A 386 -5.86 -23.83 12.52
N PHE A 387 -5.04 -22.76 12.52
CA PHE A 387 -4.56 -22.10 11.30
C PHE A 387 -3.79 -23.06 10.39
N ARG A 388 -2.82 -23.80 10.93
CA ARG A 388 -2.05 -24.81 10.18
C ARG A 388 -2.95 -25.88 9.56
N THR A 389 -3.89 -26.40 10.35
CA THR A 389 -4.83 -27.43 9.89
C THR A 389 -5.66 -26.92 8.73
N THR A 390 -6.30 -25.75 8.89
CA THR A 390 -7.16 -25.14 7.89
C THR A 390 -6.39 -24.85 6.58
N PHE A 391 -5.20 -24.25 6.66
CA PHE A 391 -4.43 -23.90 5.46
C PHE A 391 -3.83 -25.13 4.75
N LYS A 392 -3.53 -26.22 5.47
CA LYS A 392 -3.21 -27.52 4.85
C LYS A 392 -4.38 -28.10 4.09
N GLU A 393 -5.59 -28.04 4.66
CA GLU A 393 -6.82 -28.46 3.99
C GLU A 393 -7.13 -27.61 2.76
N LEU A 394 -6.79 -26.31 2.77
CA LEU A 394 -6.86 -25.42 1.62
C LEU A 394 -5.76 -25.70 0.57
N GLY A 395 -4.86 -26.63 0.82
CA GLY A 395 -3.86 -27.09 -0.13
C GLY A 395 -2.50 -26.40 -0.04
N PHE A 396 -2.25 -25.59 0.99
CA PHE A 396 -0.95 -24.95 1.19
C PHE A 396 0.09 -25.92 1.77
N ASP A 397 1.33 -25.79 1.31
CA ASP A 397 2.50 -26.39 1.96
C ASP A 397 3.04 -25.39 3.01
N ILE A 398 3.07 -25.83 4.29
CA ILE A 398 3.35 -24.94 5.42
C ILE A 398 4.75 -25.20 5.97
N SER A 399 5.55 -24.15 6.09
CA SER A 399 6.83 -24.14 6.78
C SER A 399 6.87 -23.09 7.88
N GLU A 400 7.74 -23.30 8.86
CA GLU A 400 8.01 -22.37 9.97
C GLU A 400 9.49 -21.99 9.95
N GLU A 401 9.80 -20.71 10.17
CA GLU A 401 11.15 -20.17 10.16
C GLU A 401 11.38 -19.12 11.24
#